data_5420c88c44e9f868faa8714139ee37e5
#
_entry.id   5420c88c44e9f868faa8714139ee37e5
#
_cell.length_a   1.000
_cell.length_b   1.000
_cell.length_c   1.000
_cell.angle_alpha   90.00
_cell.angle_beta   90.00
_cell.angle_gamma   90.00
#
_symmetry.space_group_name_H-M   'P 1'
#
loop_
_entity.id
_entity.type
_entity.pdbx_description
1 polymer ?
#
loop_
_entity_poly.entity_id
_entity_poly.type
_entity_poly.pdbx_seq_one_letter_code
_entity_poly.pdbx_strand_id
1 'polypeptide(L)'
;YKRQVLSELPLNFLPSPRRLRACRLKWLVMRMTVIGTGYLGATHAACMAELGHEVLGVDVDDKKIEALKNGRVPFYEPGLPEVLERNIEADRLGFSTSYDDTAEFANLHFLGVGTPQRHGSYAADLTYVKSVISELVPRLKGEHIIFGKSTVPVGTAAELQKMADDLAPEGTSVEIAWNPEFLRE
;
A
#
# COMPACT_ATOMS: atom_id res chain seq x y z
N TYR A 1 25.30 -13.68 -13.70
CA TYR A 1 24.90 -12.34 -14.24
C TYR A 1 24.69 -11.28 -13.14
N LYS A 2 25.48 -11.29 -12.06
CA LYS A 2 25.32 -10.32 -10.94
C LYS A 2 26.64 -9.82 -10.33
N ARG A 3 27.75 -9.79 -11.07
CA ARG A 3 29.04 -9.34 -10.49
C ARG A 3 29.83 -8.29 -11.28
N GLN A 4 29.24 -7.58 -12.23
CA GLN A 4 30.02 -6.69 -13.13
C GLN A 4 29.59 -5.22 -13.20
N VAL A 5 28.72 -4.72 -12.32
CA VAL A 5 28.24 -3.31 -12.42
C VAL A 5 28.74 -2.39 -11.28
N LEU A 6 29.48 -2.89 -10.30
CA LEU A 6 29.92 -2.08 -9.16
C LEU A 6 31.40 -1.68 -9.15
N SER A 7 32.18 -1.98 -10.19
CA SER A 7 33.63 -1.73 -10.19
C SER A 7 34.11 -0.44 -10.89
N GLU A 8 33.22 0.39 -11.43
CA GLU A 8 33.62 1.57 -12.23
C GLU A 8 33.01 2.91 -11.81
N LEU A 9 32.51 3.04 -10.57
CA LEU A 9 32.19 4.37 -10.07
C LEU A 9 33.43 4.99 -9.41
N PRO A 10 33.90 6.18 -9.89
CA PRO A 10 35.04 6.83 -9.27
C PRO A 10 34.75 7.18 -7.82
N LEU A 11 35.62 6.75 -6.92
CA LEU A 11 35.56 6.93 -5.46
C LEU A 11 35.42 8.38 -4.98
N ASN A 12 35.47 9.35 -5.88
CA ASN A 12 35.38 10.77 -5.59
C ASN A 12 33.92 11.31 -5.49
N PHE A 13 32.90 10.49 -5.70
CA PHE A 13 31.51 10.89 -5.62
C PHE A 13 30.84 10.58 -4.26
N LEU A 14 31.54 9.91 -3.37
CA LEU A 14 31.02 9.70 -2.02
C LEU A 14 31.25 10.96 -1.17
N PRO A 15 30.21 11.64 -0.67
CA PRO A 15 30.38 12.75 0.24
C PRO A 15 31.10 12.26 1.51
N SER A 16 32.02 13.07 2.04
CA SER A 16 32.76 12.71 3.24
C SER A 16 31.82 12.35 4.40
N PRO A 17 32.21 11.45 5.31
CA PRO A 17 31.36 11.02 6.44
C PRO A 17 30.86 12.17 7.32
N ARG A 18 31.54 13.32 7.30
CA ARG A 18 31.10 14.55 8.01
C ARG A 18 29.95 15.27 7.30
N ARG A 19 29.81 15.16 5.98
CA ARG A 19 28.67 15.74 5.22
C ARG A 19 27.42 14.89 5.30
N LEU A 20 27.53 13.57 5.52
CA LEU A 20 26.39 12.68 5.75
C LEU A 20 25.69 12.92 7.09
N ARG A 21 26.38 13.53 8.09
CA ARG A 21 25.74 13.93 9.37
C ARG A 21 24.90 15.21 9.27
N ALA A 22 25.12 16.04 8.27
CA ALA A 22 24.38 17.30 8.09
C ALA A 22 23.20 17.17 7.09
N CYS A 23 23.21 16.17 6.26
CA CYS A 23 22.04 15.79 5.46
C CYS A 23 21.19 14.83 6.29
N ARG A 24 20.50 15.33 7.32
CA ARG A 24 19.18 14.78 7.63
C ARG A 24 18.36 15.06 6.37
N LEU A 25 18.37 14.12 5.40
CA LEU A 25 17.20 13.96 4.57
C LEU A 25 16.07 13.81 5.59
N LYS A 26 15.31 14.87 5.81
CA LYS A 26 13.94 14.72 6.31
C LYS A 26 13.30 13.87 5.23
N TRP A 27 13.25 12.57 5.45
CA TRP A 27 12.42 11.69 4.65
C TRP A 27 11.08 12.40 4.61
N LEU A 28 10.64 12.75 3.42
CA LEU A 28 9.35 13.39 3.27
C LEU A 28 8.33 12.41 3.87
N VAL A 29 7.80 12.73 5.03
CA VAL A 29 6.75 11.92 5.65
C VAL A 29 5.58 11.98 4.70
N MET A 30 5.19 10.84 4.17
CA MET A 30 4.04 10.69 3.29
C MET A 30 2.89 10.09 4.06
N ARG A 31 1.70 10.53 3.74
CA ARG A 31 0.46 9.87 4.16
C ARG A 31 0.04 8.90 3.08
N MET A 32 -0.33 7.68 3.46
CA MET A 32 -0.77 6.65 2.53
C MET A 32 -1.79 5.72 3.15
N THR A 33 -2.62 5.13 2.33
CA THR A 33 -3.52 4.07 2.77
C THR A 33 -3.12 2.72 2.18
N VAL A 34 -3.39 1.65 2.91
CA VAL A 34 -3.21 0.27 2.45
C VAL A 34 -4.55 -0.44 2.58
N ILE A 35 -5.18 -0.72 1.45
CA ILE A 35 -6.53 -1.27 1.36
C ILE A 35 -6.47 -2.77 1.12
N GLY A 36 -7.07 -3.54 2.04
CA GLY A 36 -6.91 -4.98 2.15
C GLY A 36 -5.77 -5.33 3.10
N THR A 37 -6.11 -5.59 4.37
CA THR A 37 -5.16 -5.91 5.44
C THR A 37 -5.01 -7.41 5.67
N GLY A 38 -4.95 -8.19 4.58
CA GLY A 38 -4.46 -9.56 4.62
C GLY A 38 -2.95 -9.60 4.90
N TYR A 39 -2.32 -10.77 4.69
CA TYR A 39 -0.89 -10.96 4.93
C TYR A 39 -0.02 -9.86 4.31
N LEU A 40 -0.14 -9.67 3.00
CA LEU A 40 0.63 -8.65 2.28
C LEU A 40 0.33 -7.23 2.76
N GLY A 41 -0.98 -6.88 2.89
CA GLY A 41 -1.36 -5.51 3.21
C GLY A 41 -1.00 -5.09 4.63
N ALA A 42 -1.22 -5.93 5.63
CA ALA A 42 -0.86 -5.62 7.01
C ALA A 42 0.66 -5.48 7.17
N THR A 43 1.44 -6.39 6.56
CA THR A 43 2.91 -6.31 6.56
C THR A 43 3.40 -5.06 5.84
N HIS A 44 2.83 -4.73 4.68
CA HIS A 44 3.18 -3.52 3.94
C HIS A 44 2.89 -2.24 4.74
N ALA A 45 1.70 -2.15 5.35
CA ALA A 45 1.31 -1.02 6.19
C ALA A 45 2.27 -0.83 7.38
N ALA A 46 2.59 -1.92 8.08
CA ALA A 46 3.52 -1.89 9.20
C ALA A 46 4.92 -1.46 8.79
N CYS A 47 5.45 -1.99 7.68
CA CYS A 47 6.78 -1.64 7.18
C CYS A 47 6.87 -0.17 6.71
N MET A 48 5.83 0.36 6.07
CA MET A 48 5.81 1.77 5.68
C MET A 48 5.74 2.70 6.89
N ALA A 49 4.96 2.35 7.91
CA ALA A 49 4.94 3.08 9.17
C ALA A 49 6.30 3.02 9.90
N GLU A 50 6.99 1.88 9.86
CA GLU A 50 8.33 1.70 10.43
C GLU A 50 9.39 2.57 9.73
N LEU A 51 9.22 2.83 8.43
CA LEU A 51 10.04 3.76 7.67
C LEU A 51 9.76 5.24 8.02
N GLY A 52 8.74 5.51 8.87
CA GLY A 52 8.41 6.83 9.36
C GLY A 52 7.29 7.55 8.60
N HIS A 53 6.54 6.84 7.77
CA HIS A 53 5.35 7.36 7.09
C HIS A 53 4.10 7.27 7.98
N GLU A 54 3.07 8.06 7.68
CA GLU A 54 1.75 7.94 8.29
C GLU A 54 0.89 7.02 7.43
N VAL A 55 0.40 5.94 8.00
CA VAL A 55 -0.28 4.87 7.27
C VAL A 55 -1.64 4.55 7.88
N LEU A 56 -2.67 4.44 7.04
CA LEU A 56 -3.98 3.93 7.40
C LEU A 56 -4.22 2.59 6.69
N GLY A 57 -4.25 1.51 7.47
CA GLY A 57 -4.69 0.19 7.00
C GLY A 57 -6.22 0.13 6.92
N VAL A 58 -6.75 -0.36 5.81
CA VAL A 58 -8.20 -0.39 5.57
C VAL A 58 -8.64 -1.78 5.15
N ASP A 59 -9.71 -2.29 5.77
CA ASP A 59 -10.32 -3.57 5.41
C ASP A 59 -11.82 -3.52 5.73
N VAL A 60 -12.62 -4.27 4.99
CA VAL A 60 -14.07 -4.36 5.21
C VAL A 60 -14.44 -5.29 6.38
N ASP A 61 -13.50 -6.06 6.90
CA ASP A 61 -13.71 -7.00 8.01
C ASP A 61 -13.43 -6.30 9.35
N ASP A 62 -14.53 -5.94 10.07
CA ASP A 62 -14.46 -5.30 11.38
C ASP A 62 -13.63 -6.09 12.40
N LYS A 63 -13.72 -7.44 12.38
CA LYS A 63 -13.00 -8.29 13.34
C LYS A 63 -11.51 -8.25 13.09
N LYS A 64 -11.12 -8.22 11.82
CA LYS A 64 -9.72 -8.10 11.42
C LYS A 64 -9.16 -6.73 11.82
N ILE A 65 -9.90 -5.68 11.54
CA ILE A 65 -9.51 -4.30 11.92
C ILE A 65 -9.38 -4.16 13.42
N GLU A 66 -10.31 -4.72 14.18
CA GLU A 66 -10.24 -4.69 15.65
C GLU A 66 -9.04 -5.48 16.19
N ALA A 67 -8.71 -6.61 15.59
CA ALA A 67 -7.51 -7.36 15.95
C ALA A 67 -6.23 -6.56 15.67
N LEU A 68 -6.13 -5.94 14.49
CA LEU A 68 -4.98 -5.14 14.09
C LEU A 68 -4.80 -3.89 14.95
N LYS A 69 -5.87 -3.19 15.33
CA LYS A 69 -5.85 -2.08 16.29
C LYS A 69 -5.22 -2.47 17.64
N ASN A 70 -5.36 -3.73 18.00
CA ASN A 70 -4.80 -4.31 19.24
C ASN A 70 -3.43 -5.01 19.01
N GLY A 71 -2.72 -4.71 17.93
CA GLY A 71 -1.41 -5.29 17.61
C GLY A 71 -1.44 -6.78 17.23
N ARG A 72 -2.62 -7.36 16.99
CA ARG A 72 -2.78 -8.79 16.69
C ARG A 72 -3.02 -9.03 15.20
N VAL A 73 -2.23 -9.93 14.62
CA VAL A 73 -2.38 -10.38 13.23
C VAL A 73 -3.01 -11.76 13.17
N PRO A 74 -3.90 -12.05 12.19
CA PRO A 74 -4.55 -13.35 12.05
C PRO A 74 -3.67 -14.40 11.35
N PHE A 75 -2.37 -14.13 11.18
CA PHE A 75 -1.38 -15.01 10.56
C PHE A 75 -0.06 -14.93 11.32
N TYR A 76 0.83 -15.88 11.05
CA TYR A 76 2.15 -15.92 11.69
C TYR A 76 3.18 -15.19 10.82
N GLU A 77 3.74 -14.10 11.34
CA GLU A 77 4.88 -13.39 10.77
C GLU A 77 5.79 -12.92 11.91
N PRO A 78 7.01 -13.52 12.02
CA PRO A 78 7.93 -13.17 13.09
C PRO A 78 8.29 -11.67 13.09
N GLY A 79 8.15 -11.04 14.26
CA GLY A 79 8.49 -9.62 14.45
C GLY A 79 7.43 -8.61 13.98
N LEU A 80 6.38 -9.06 13.29
CA LEU A 80 5.32 -8.14 12.83
C LEU A 80 4.47 -7.58 13.98
N PRO A 81 4.07 -8.36 15.01
CA PRO A 81 3.32 -7.80 16.14
C PRO A 81 4.05 -6.63 16.81
N GLU A 82 5.35 -6.77 17.06
CA GLU A 82 6.16 -5.74 17.70
C GLU A 82 6.30 -4.48 16.81
N VAL A 83 6.34 -4.65 15.48
CA VAL A 83 6.32 -3.53 14.53
C VAL A 83 4.98 -2.82 14.55
N LEU A 84 3.87 -3.56 14.58
CA LEU A 84 2.52 -3.00 14.67
C LEU A 84 2.36 -2.18 15.95
N GLU A 85 2.61 -2.78 17.12
CA GLU A 85 2.45 -2.14 18.42
C GLU A 85 3.19 -0.81 18.51
N ARG A 86 4.50 -0.79 18.22
CA ARG A 86 5.29 0.44 18.33
C ARG A 86 4.90 1.52 17.32
N ASN A 87 4.33 1.16 16.17
CA ASN A 87 3.88 2.15 15.19
C ASN A 87 2.46 2.65 15.46
N ILE A 88 1.60 1.84 16.08
CA ILE A 88 0.32 2.27 16.62
C ILE A 88 0.54 3.22 17.80
N GLU A 89 1.39 2.87 18.77
CA GLU A 89 1.76 3.72 19.91
C GLU A 89 2.40 5.06 19.49
N ALA A 90 3.07 5.07 18.35
CA ALA A 90 3.70 6.28 17.80
C ALA A 90 2.77 7.09 16.87
N ASP A 91 1.48 6.76 16.80
CA ASP A 91 0.47 7.39 15.93
C ASP A 91 0.84 7.42 14.44
N ARG A 92 1.72 6.50 13.99
CA ARG A 92 2.09 6.36 12.58
C ARG A 92 1.25 5.35 11.82
N LEU A 93 0.61 4.42 12.52
CA LEU A 93 -0.20 3.37 11.94
C LEU A 93 -1.59 3.34 12.59
N GLY A 94 -2.60 3.60 11.77
CA GLY A 94 -4.00 3.47 12.15
C GLY A 94 -4.73 2.41 11.32
N PHE A 95 -5.95 2.06 11.73
CA PHE A 95 -6.80 1.12 11.00
C PHE A 95 -8.25 1.59 10.97
N SER A 96 -8.94 1.43 9.82
CA SER A 96 -10.34 1.82 9.62
C SER A 96 -11.07 0.81 8.73
N THR A 97 -12.40 0.80 8.81
CA THR A 97 -13.27 0.11 7.85
C THR A 97 -13.96 1.08 6.88
N SER A 98 -13.70 2.39 7.03
CA SER A 98 -14.37 3.47 6.30
C SER A 98 -13.61 3.88 5.03
N TYR A 99 -14.31 3.90 3.91
CA TYR A 99 -13.79 4.49 2.68
C TYR A 99 -13.79 6.03 2.69
N ASP A 100 -14.63 6.65 3.51
CA ASP A 100 -14.60 8.11 3.68
C ASP A 100 -13.32 8.51 4.42
N ASP A 101 -12.97 7.83 5.53
CA ASP A 101 -11.67 8.03 6.20
C ASP A 101 -10.51 7.80 5.25
N THR A 102 -10.61 6.75 4.40
CA THR A 102 -9.57 6.40 3.42
C THR A 102 -9.33 7.54 2.42
N ALA A 103 -10.41 8.13 1.91
CA ALA A 103 -10.35 9.21 0.93
C ALA A 103 -9.81 10.52 1.53
N GLU A 104 -10.13 10.81 2.80
CA GLU A 104 -9.67 12.01 3.50
C GLU A 104 -8.24 11.89 4.03
N PHE A 105 -7.79 10.66 4.32
CA PHE A 105 -6.49 10.44 4.96
C PHE A 105 -5.32 10.74 4.05
N ALA A 106 -5.34 10.30 2.78
CA ALA A 106 -4.19 10.40 1.88
C ALA A 106 -4.59 10.45 0.41
N ASN A 107 -3.63 10.85 -0.43
CA ASN A 107 -3.75 10.84 -1.90
C ASN A 107 -3.00 9.65 -2.54
N LEU A 108 -2.35 8.83 -1.73
CA LEU A 108 -1.59 7.65 -2.15
C LEU A 108 -2.22 6.40 -1.54
N HIS A 109 -2.67 5.49 -2.41
CA HIS A 109 -3.39 4.29 -1.99
C HIS A 109 -2.74 3.03 -2.52
N PHE A 110 -2.48 2.04 -1.66
CA PHE A 110 -2.02 0.71 -2.04
C PHE A 110 -3.17 -0.29 -1.97
N LEU A 111 -3.39 -1.05 -3.06
CA LEU A 111 -4.35 -2.14 -3.10
C LEU A 111 -3.66 -3.47 -2.81
N GLY A 112 -3.92 -4.02 -1.63
CA GLY A 112 -3.45 -5.33 -1.17
C GLY A 112 -4.57 -6.37 -1.05
N VAL A 113 -5.73 -6.14 -1.68
CA VAL A 113 -6.86 -7.08 -1.64
C VAL A 113 -6.56 -8.35 -2.43
N GLY A 114 -7.05 -9.48 -1.94
CA GLY A 114 -6.83 -10.78 -2.61
C GLY A 114 -7.47 -10.86 -3.99
N THR A 115 -6.81 -11.61 -4.89
CA THR A 115 -7.32 -11.97 -6.22
C THR A 115 -7.36 -13.50 -6.34
N PRO A 116 -8.27 -14.17 -5.60
CA PRO A 116 -8.34 -15.63 -5.59
C PRO A 116 -8.70 -16.16 -6.98
N GLN A 117 -8.41 -17.43 -7.20
CA GLN A 117 -8.83 -18.11 -8.42
C GLN A 117 -10.35 -18.28 -8.44
N ARG A 118 -10.98 -18.01 -9.60
CA ARG A 118 -12.41 -18.25 -9.79
C ARG A 118 -12.72 -19.74 -9.69
N HIS A 119 -13.84 -20.07 -9.06
CA HIS A 119 -14.30 -21.45 -8.99
C HIS A 119 -14.45 -22.05 -10.40
N GLY A 120 -13.83 -23.20 -10.65
CA GLY A 120 -13.90 -23.92 -11.92
C GLY A 120 -13.15 -23.28 -13.10
N SER A 121 -12.26 -22.31 -12.84
CA SER A 121 -11.46 -21.63 -13.87
C SER A 121 -10.07 -21.29 -13.34
N TYR A 122 -9.08 -21.13 -14.24
CA TYR A 122 -7.76 -20.60 -13.89
C TYR A 122 -7.71 -19.07 -13.86
N ALA A 123 -8.82 -18.39 -14.13
CA ALA A 123 -8.91 -16.94 -14.14
C ALA A 123 -8.91 -16.38 -12.70
N ALA A 124 -8.23 -15.25 -12.48
CA ALA A 124 -8.29 -14.51 -11.23
C ALA A 124 -9.69 -13.89 -11.03
N ASP A 125 -10.16 -13.86 -9.80
CA ASP A 125 -11.36 -13.12 -9.43
C ASP A 125 -10.97 -11.68 -9.05
N LEU A 126 -11.39 -10.74 -9.88
CA LEU A 126 -11.12 -9.31 -9.70
C LEU A 126 -12.23 -8.57 -8.96
N THR A 127 -13.22 -9.29 -8.44
CA THR A 127 -14.39 -8.69 -7.78
C THR A 127 -13.97 -7.76 -6.63
N TYR A 128 -13.04 -8.18 -5.78
CA TYR A 128 -12.57 -7.36 -4.66
C TYR A 128 -11.83 -6.10 -5.12
N VAL A 129 -10.97 -6.22 -6.12
CA VAL A 129 -10.23 -5.07 -6.67
C VAL A 129 -11.20 -4.06 -7.27
N LYS A 130 -12.17 -4.51 -8.06
CA LYS A 130 -13.20 -3.66 -8.68
C LYS A 130 -14.11 -3.01 -7.62
N SER A 131 -14.46 -3.75 -6.57
CA SER A 131 -15.25 -3.22 -5.45
C SER A 131 -14.52 -2.06 -4.77
N VAL A 132 -13.21 -2.17 -4.52
CA VAL A 132 -12.44 -1.07 -3.94
C VAL A 132 -12.48 0.18 -4.83
N ILE A 133 -12.27 0.03 -6.15
CA ILE A 133 -12.36 1.17 -7.08
C ILE A 133 -13.74 1.80 -7.06
N SER A 134 -14.81 0.98 -7.10
CA SER A 134 -16.20 1.47 -7.06
C SER A 134 -16.54 2.22 -5.79
N GLU A 135 -15.99 1.81 -4.64
CA GLU A 135 -16.28 2.42 -3.36
C GLU A 135 -15.39 3.65 -3.08
N LEU A 136 -14.11 3.56 -3.41
CA LEU A 136 -13.15 4.60 -3.10
C LEU A 136 -13.25 5.79 -4.05
N VAL A 137 -13.20 5.56 -5.37
CA VAL A 137 -13.03 6.61 -6.37
C VAL A 137 -14.11 7.70 -6.30
N PRO A 138 -15.42 7.39 -6.11
CA PRO A 138 -16.46 8.42 -6.00
C PRO A 138 -16.30 9.35 -4.78
N ARG A 139 -15.45 8.99 -3.80
CA ARG A 139 -15.20 9.76 -2.58
C ARG A 139 -13.96 10.64 -2.66
N LEU A 140 -13.12 10.42 -3.67
CA LEU A 140 -11.85 11.14 -3.83
C LEU A 140 -12.07 12.59 -4.31
N LYS A 141 -11.13 13.47 -3.94
CA LYS A 141 -11.12 14.88 -4.36
C LYS A 141 -9.70 15.33 -4.69
N GLY A 142 -9.49 15.87 -5.89
CA GLY A 142 -8.18 16.30 -6.35
C GLY A 142 -7.39 15.22 -7.04
N GLU A 143 -6.08 15.19 -6.86
CA GLU A 143 -5.17 14.24 -7.53
C GLU A 143 -4.84 13.06 -6.63
N HIS A 144 -5.06 11.85 -7.11
CA HIS A 144 -4.80 10.62 -6.38
C HIS A 144 -4.05 9.61 -7.24
N ILE A 145 -3.27 8.74 -6.57
CA ILE A 145 -2.62 7.61 -7.22
C ILE A 145 -2.93 6.32 -6.46
N ILE A 146 -3.28 5.27 -7.20
CA ILE A 146 -3.61 3.95 -6.67
C ILE A 146 -2.62 2.92 -7.20
N PHE A 147 -1.86 2.28 -6.31
CA PHE A 147 -0.91 1.23 -6.64
C PHE A 147 -1.49 -0.16 -6.35
N GLY A 148 -1.73 -0.95 -7.39
CA GLY A 148 -2.09 -2.35 -7.23
C GLY A 148 -0.89 -3.24 -6.89
N LYS A 149 -1.00 -4.04 -5.85
CA LYS A 149 0.04 -4.98 -5.39
C LYS A 149 -0.29 -6.43 -5.72
N SER A 150 -1.56 -6.76 -5.89
CA SER A 150 -2.02 -8.13 -6.16
C SER A 150 -1.61 -8.62 -7.56
N THR A 151 -1.49 -9.93 -7.72
CA THR A 151 -1.25 -10.54 -9.04
C THR A 151 -2.54 -10.56 -9.85
N VAL A 152 -2.53 -9.93 -11.01
CA VAL A 152 -3.70 -9.78 -11.88
C VAL A 152 -3.36 -10.10 -13.35
N PRO A 153 -4.34 -10.44 -14.19
CA PRO A 153 -4.13 -10.62 -15.62
C PRO A 153 -3.62 -9.35 -16.31
N VAL A 154 -2.91 -9.55 -17.43
CA VAL A 154 -2.48 -8.43 -18.29
C VAL A 154 -3.70 -7.63 -18.75
N GLY A 155 -3.60 -6.30 -18.74
CA GLY A 155 -4.69 -5.39 -19.11
C GLY A 155 -5.59 -4.95 -17.96
N THR A 156 -5.52 -5.58 -16.77
CA THR A 156 -6.35 -5.22 -15.62
C THR A 156 -6.14 -3.77 -15.19
N ALA A 157 -4.90 -3.28 -15.17
CA ALA A 157 -4.64 -1.88 -14.79
C ALA A 157 -5.33 -0.89 -15.73
N ALA A 158 -5.33 -1.15 -17.05
CA ALA A 158 -6.01 -0.29 -18.02
C ALA A 158 -7.55 -0.36 -17.88
N GLU A 159 -8.09 -1.54 -17.55
CA GLU A 159 -9.54 -1.70 -17.26
C GLU A 159 -9.94 -0.91 -16.02
N LEU A 160 -9.14 -0.99 -14.95
CA LEU A 160 -9.38 -0.26 -13.71
C LEU A 160 -9.18 1.25 -13.87
N GLN A 161 -8.22 1.69 -14.69
CA GLN A 161 -8.06 3.10 -15.03
C GLN A 161 -9.32 3.65 -15.69
N LYS A 162 -9.84 2.97 -16.71
CA LYS A 162 -11.10 3.38 -17.36
C LYS A 162 -12.25 3.45 -16.36
N MET A 163 -12.36 2.46 -15.47
CA MET A 163 -13.37 2.45 -14.42
C MET A 163 -13.21 3.63 -13.46
N ALA A 164 -11.97 3.98 -13.09
CA ALA A 164 -11.69 5.13 -12.24
C ALA A 164 -12.05 6.44 -12.95
N ASP A 165 -11.71 6.58 -14.24
CA ASP A 165 -12.05 7.75 -15.04
C ASP A 165 -13.58 7.97 -15.14
N ASP A 166 -14.33 6.85 -15.28
CA ASP A 166 -15.81 6.89 -15.37
C ASP A 166 -16.48 7.23 -14.01
N LEU A 167 -15.82 6.96 -12.89
CA LEU A 167 -16.35 7.13 -11.52
C LEU A 167 -15.86 8.39 -10.81
N ALA A 168 -14.76 8.99 -11.27
CA ALA A 168 -14.14 10.13 -10.61
C ALA A 168 -15.08 11.36 -10.63
N PRO A 169 -15.25 12.04 -9.48
CA PRO A 169 -15.99 13.30 -9.44
C PRO A 169 -15.34 14.37 -10.30
N GLU A 170 -16.12 15.37 -10.70
CA GLU A 170 -15.61 16.52 -11.44
C GLU A 170 -14.44 17.20 -10.70
N GLY A 171 -13.35 17.46 -11.41
CA GLY A 171 -12.13 18.05 -10.84
C GLY A 171 -11.25 17.04 -10.06
N THR A 172 -11.57 15.74 -10.12
CA THR A 172 -10.75 14.67 -9.52
C THR A 172 -10.03 13.91 -10.62
N SER A 173 -8.75 13.59 -10.37
CA SER A 173 -7.91 12.78 -11.24
C SER A 173 -7.34 11.61 -10.44
N VAL A 174 -7.46 10.40 -10.99
CA VAL A 174 -6.98 9.17 -10.35
C VAL A 174 -6.08 8.42 -11.33
N GLU A 175 -4.81 8.25 -10.98
CA GLU A 175 -3.87 7.44 -11.74
C GLU A 175 -3.75 6.05 -11.14
N ILE A 176 -3.82 4.99 -11.97
CA ILE A 176 -3.65 3.60 -11.54
C ILE A 176 -2.33 3.06 -12.07
N ALA A 177 -1.43 2.70 -11.15
CA ALA A 177 -0.19 1.99 -11.42
C ALA A 177 -0.24 0.56 -10.87
N TRP A 178 0.53 -0.36 -11.45
CA TRP A 178 0.53 -1.75 -11.02
C TRP A 178 1.95 -2.26 -10.76
N ASN A 179 2.17 -2.75 -9.55
CA ASN A 179 3.45 -3.31 -9.10
C ASN A 179 3.17 -4.62 -8.35
N PRO A 180 3.00 -5.74 -9.08
CA PRO A 180 2.63 -7.02 -8.46
C PRO A 180 3.71 -7.51 -7.49
N GLU A 181 3.27 -8.19 -6.44
CA GLU A 181 4.10 -8.81 -5.43
C GLU A 181 3.96 -10.33 -5.50
N PHE A 182 5.07 -11.04 -5.34
CA PHE A 182 5.16 -12.49 -5.43
C PHE A 182 5.69 -13.10 -4.13
N LEU A 183 5.27 -12.58 -2.99
CA LEU A 183 5.59 -13.17 -1.69
C LEU A 183 5.00 -14.59 -1.59
N ARG A 184 5.78 -15.51 -1.08
CA ARG A 184 5.32 -16.85 -0.71
C ARG A 184 5.10 -16.89 0.79
N GLU A 185 3.94 -17.41 1.17
CA GLU A 185 3.63 -17.82 2.53
C GLU A 185 4.37 -19.12 2.88
#